data_8ae69b1e108adc6ef316b65010545a27
#
_entry.id   8ae69b1e108adc6ef316b65010545a27
#
_cell.length_a   1.000
_cell.length_b   1.000
_cell.length_c   1.000
_cell.angle_alpha   90.00
_cell.angle_beta   90.00
_cell.angle_gamma   90.00
#
_symmetry.space_group_name_H-M   'P 1'
#
loop_
_entity.id
_entity.type
_entity.pdbx_description
1 polymer ?
#
loop_
_entity_poly.entity_id
_entity_poly.type
_entity_poly.pdbx_seq_one_letter_code
_entity_poly.pdbx_strand_id
1 'polypeptide(L)'
;MKILFYGDSITDAGRDRETDFQDASYGGGYVKYVVEQLLQSGYAKEDLINRGISGNRIVDLYARIKVDCWNLHPDFISILIGVNDIWHELDYKNGVELDRFEKVYRMLIEDTKAKLPNVKMMLCEPFVLQGSGTVDEGDKWQQFLAVYDYAKVVKNLAEEYGLYYLPLQAQLSAAAEKLGAEAILSDGVHPAEEGAKLIAKEWVNLFKQTK
;
A
#
# COMPACT_ATOMS: atom_id res chain seq x y z
N MET A 1 17.61 0.29 11.27
CA MET A 1 16.23 -0.26 11.31
C MET A 1 15.77 -0.41 9.89
N LYS A 2 15.60 -1.65 9.46
CA LYS A 2 15.24 -1.98 8.09
C LYS A 2 13.73 -1.86 7.86
N ILE A 3 13.33 -1.06 6.89
CA ILE A 3 11.95 -0.74 6.55
C ILE A 3 11.62 -1.29 5.18
N LEU A 4 10.59 -2.11 5.10
CA LEU A 4 10.07 -2.70 3.87
C LEU A 4 8.75 -2.04 3.49
N PHE A 5 8.65 -1.55 2.26
CA PHE A 5 7.40 -1.15 1.61
C PHE A 5 6.94 -2.31 0.72
N TYR A 6 5.77 -2.86 1.01
CA TYR A 6 5.25 -4.07 0.40
C TYR A 6 3.84 -3.84 -0.13
N GLY A 7 3.61 -4.05 -1.42
CA GLY A 7 2.33 -3.68 -2.04
C GLY A 7 2.28 -3.89 -3.55
N ASP A 8 1.36 -3.18 -4.16
CA ASP A 8 1.04 -3.22 -5.59
C ASP A 8 1.67 -2.07 -6.40
N SER A 9 0.97 -1.60 -7.47
CA SER A 9 1.41 -0.51 -8.33
C SER A 9 1.55 0.82 -7.60
N ILE A 10 0.77 1.07 -6.56
CA ILE A 10 0.85 2.30 -5.77
C ILE A 10 2.18 2.37 -5.02
N THR A 11 2.68 1.22 -4.55
CA THR A 11 3.97 1.09 -3.88
C THR A 11 5.12 0.97 -4.89
N ASP A 12 4.93 0.24 -6.01
CA ASP A 12 5.89 0.09 -7.11
C ASP A 12 6.22 1.43 -7.77
N ALA A 13 5.20 2.11 -8.25
CA ALA A 13 5.27 3.40 -8.93
C ALA A 13 6.41 3.50 -9.96
N GLY A 14 6.62 2.42 -10.73
CA GLY A 14 7.65 2.34 -11.77
C GLY A 14 9.08 2.22 -11.24
N ARG A 15 9.26 1.64 -10.03
CA ARG A 15 10.59 1.41 -9.48
C ARG A 15 11.46 0.52 -10.40
N ASP A 16 12.75 0.76 -10.40
CA ASP A 16 13.72 -0.20 -10.93
C ASP A 16 13.75 -1.45 -10.00
N ARG A 17 13.47 -2.61 -10.57
CA ARG A 17 13.40 -3.89 -9.84
C ARG A 17 14.70 -4.66 -9.85
N GLU A 18 15.64 -4.26 -10.70
CA GLU A 18 16.96 -4.90 -10.84
C GLU A 18 17.97 -4.34 -9.84
N THR A 19 17.68 -3.20 -9.23
CA THR A 19 18.54 -2.53 -8.27
C THR A 19 17.86 -2.32 -6.92
N ASP A 20 18.66 -2.39 -5.85
CA ASP A 20 18.26 -1.99 -4.51
C ASP A 20 19.09 -0.78 -4.06
N PHE A 21 18.54 0.02 -3.13
CA PHE A 21 19.24 1.12 -2.48
C PHE A 21 19.70 2.25 -3.41
N GLN A 22 19.09 2.36 -4.58
CA GLN A 22 19.28 3.47 -5.51
C GLN A 22 17.99 4.28 -5.62
N ASP A 23 18.07 5.53 -6.08
CA ASP A 23 16.89 6.39 -6.16
C ASP A 23 15.81 5.80 -7.06
N ALA A 24 16.21 5.18 -8.18
CA ALA A 24 15.30 4.49 -9.08
C ALA A 24 14.57 3.29 -8.46
N SER A 25 15.18 2.64 -7.44
CA SER A 25 14.57 1.49 -6.76
C SER A 25 13.39 1.86 -5.85
N TYR A 26 13.15 3.15 -5.60
CA TYR A 26 12.01 3.62 -4.80
C TYR A 26 10.81 4.01 -5.64
N GLY A 27 10.94 4.09 -6.98
CA GLY A 27 9.89 4.52 -7.90
C GLY A 27 9.60 6.02 -7.86
N GLY A 28 8.53 6.44 -8.52
CA GLY A 28 8.10 7.85 -8.59
C GLY A 28 6.94 8.22 -7.64
N GLY A 29 6.47 7.27 -6.80
CA GLY A 29 5.31 7.42 -5.94
C GLY A 29 5.61 7.83 -4.50
N TYR A 30 4.68 7.51 -3.59
CA TYR A 30 4.77 7.91 -2.18
C TYR A 30 6.03 7.39 -1.48
N VAL A 31 6.53 6.20 -1.85
CA VAL A 31 7.73 5.60 -1.24
C VAL A 31 8.93 6.51 -1.40
N LYS A 32 9.14 7.12 -2.58
CA LYS A 32 10.20 8.09 -2.82
C LYS A 32 10.16 9.24 -1.79
N TYR A 33 9.00 9.86 -1.60
CA TYR A 33 8.84 10.98 -0.67
C TYR A 33 9.00 10.56 0.79
N VAL A 34 8.61 9.33 1.16
CA VAL A 34 8.89 8.78 2.50
C VAL A 34 10.39 8.59 2.68
N VAL A 35 11.06 7.97 1.71
CA VAL A 35 12.52 7.73 1.74
C VAL A 35 13.29 9.03 1.88
N GLU A 36 12.97 10.06 1.11
CA GLU A 36 13.59 11.40 1.21
C GLU A 36 13.50 11.96 2.64
N GLN A 37 12.33 11.86 3.30
CA GLN A 37 12.15 12.33 4.67
C GLN A 37 12.88 11.46 5.70
N LEU A 38 12.96 10.15 5.49
CA LEU A 38 13.68 9.24 6.38
C LEU A 38 15.19 9.47 6.29
N LEU A 39 15.74 9.65 5.09
CA LEU A 39 17.16 9.99 4.90
C LEU A 39 17.52 11.31 5.59
N GLN A 40 16.68 12.34 5.48
CA GLN A 40 16.84 13.61 6.20
C GLN A 40 16.77 13.42 7.73
N SER A 41 16.09 12.38 8.19
CA SER A 41 15.98 12.01 9.61
C SER A 41 17.10 11.07 10.10
N GLY A 42 18.12 10.80 9.27
CA GLY A 42 19.31 10.02 9.60
C GLY A 42 19.18 8.51 9.42
N TYR A 43 18.15 8.02 8.70
CA TYR A 43 18.11 6.61 8.30
C TYR A 43 19.13 6.32 7.20
N ALA A 44 19.68 5.13 7.22
CA ALA A 44 20.59 4.68 6.17
C ALA A 44 19.79 4.20 4.94
N LYS A 45 20.29 4.51 3.76
CA LYS A 45 19.65 4.16 2.49
C LYS A 45 19.48 2.64 2.33
N GLU A 46 20.46 1.88 2.81
CA GLU A 46 20.51 0.42 2.81
C GLU A 46 19.44 -0.24 3.70
N ASP A 47 18.81 0.55 4.54
CA ASP A 47 17.71 0.10 5.40
C ASP A 47 16.33 0.27 4.77
N LEU A 48 16.21 0.93 3.62
CA LEU A 48 14.93 1.29 3.00
C LEU A 48 14.72 0.47 1.72
N ILE A 49 13.70 -0.39 1.71
CA ILE A 49 13.47 -1.36 0.64
C ILE A 49 12.05 -1.25 0.09
N ASN A 50 11.93 -1.04 -1.22
CA ASN A 50 10.65 -1.10 -1.93
C ASN A 50 10.49 -2.47 -2.62
N ARG A 51 9.41 -3.19 -2.28
CA ARG A 51 8.98 -4.45 -2.90
C ARG A 51 7.55 -4.35 -3.43
N GLY A 52 7.16 -3.18 -3.90
CA GLY A 52 5.94 -3.02 -4.70
C GLY A 52 6.06 -3.75 -6.03
N ILE A 53 4.98 -4.39 -6.48
CA ILE A 53 4.86 -4.98 -7.82
C ILE A 53 3.49 -4.64 -8.38
N SER A 54 3.47 -3.91 -9.50
CA SER A 54 2.23 -3.50 -10.17
C SER A 54 1.30 -4.68 -10.45
N GLY A 55 0.00 -4.49 -10.21
CA GLY A 55 -1.04 -5.49 -10.43
C GLY A 55 -1.18 -6.51 -9.30
N ASN A 56 -0.34 -6.50 -8.25
CA ASN A 56 -0.47 -7.47 -7.18
C ASN A 56 -1.76 -7.30 -6.37
N ARG A 57 -2.35 -8.43 -6.01
CA ARG A 57 -3.46 -8.64 -5.07
C ARG A 57 -2.90 -9.21 -3.77
N ILE A 58 -3.72 -9.36 -2.76
CA ILE A 58 -3.28 -9.97 -1.49
C ILE A 58 -2.68 -11.37 -1.67
N VAL A 59 -3.24 -12.18 -2.56
CA VAL A 59 -2.76 -13.54 -2.86
C VAL A 59 -1.36 -13.52 -3.49
N ASP A 60 -1.06 -12.51 -4.30
CA ASP A 60 0.24 -12.35 -4.95
C ASP A 60 1.31 -11.91 -3.93
N LEU A 61 0.94 -11.04 -2.97
CA LEU A 61 1.82 -10.72 -1.84
C LEU A 61 2.17 -11.98 -1.04
N TYR A 62 1.15 -12.77 -0.68
CA TYR A 62 1.36 -14.00 0.08
C TYR A 62 2.26 -14.99 -0.69
N ALA A 63 2.05 -15.15 -2.00
CA ALA A 63 2.84 -16.06 -2.83
C ALA A 63 4.35 -15.75 -2.84
N ARG A 64 4.73 -14.47 -2.74
CA ARG A 64 6.14 -14.02 -2.77
C ARG A 64 6.69 -13.60 -1.40
N ILE A 65 5.95 -13.82 -0.32
CA ILE A 65 6.26 -13.33 1.03
C ILE A 65 7.63 -13.79 1.53
N LYS A 66 8.04 -15.01 1.18
CA LYS A 66 9.33 -15.54 1.61
C LYS A 66 10.51 -14.78 1.02
N VAL A 67 10.48 -14.54 -0.29
CA VAL A 67 11.60 -13.91 -1.03
C VAL A 67 11.62 -12.40 -0.79
N ASP A 68 10.45 -11.75 -0.88
CA ASP A 68 10.34 -10.31 -0.89
C ASP A 68 10.10 -9.69 0.49
N CYS A 69 9.93 -10.52 1.53
CA CYS A 69 9.71 -10.04 2.90
C CYS A 69 10.60 -10.76 3.91
N TRP A 70 10.35 -12.05 4.17
CA TRP A 70 11.00 -12.73 5.30
C TRP A 70 12.52 -12.85 5.15
N ASN A 71 13.02 -13.17 3.96
CA ASN A 71 14.46 -13.30 3.70
C ASN A 71 15.20 -11.95 3.80
N LEU A 72 14.48 -10.83 3.77
CA LEU A 72 15.06 -9.49 3.93
C LEU A 72 15.23 -9.11 5.40
N HIS A 73 14.59 -9.85 6.32
CA HIS A 73 14.61 -9.58 7.76
C HIS A 73 14.28 -8.11 8.12
N PRO A 74 13.14 -7.55 7.70
CA PRO A 74 12.77 -6.19 8.04
C PRO A 74 12.42 -6.06 9.52
N ASP A 75 12.73 -4.90 10.11
CA ASP A 75 12.28 -4.50 11.45
C ASP A 75 10.87 -3.87 11.41
N PHE A 76 10.52 -3.28 10.24
CA PHE A 76 9.25 -2.63 10.01
C PHE A 76 8.73 -2.94 8.60
N ILE A 77 7.45 -3.29 8.48
CA ILE A 77 6.78 -3.57 7.20
C ILE A 77 5.60 -2.63 7.04
N SER A 78 5.54 -1.89 5.93
CA SER A 78 4.38 -1.13 5.50
C SER A 78 3.68 -1.86 4.35
N ILE A 79 2.40 -2.18 4.50
CA ILE A 79 1.62 -2.93 3.51
C ILE A 79 0.49 -2.05 2.98
N LEU A 80 0.46 -1.81 1.67
CA LEU A 80 -0.64 -1.15 0.97
C LEU A 80 -1.11 -2.05 -0.17
N ILE A 81 -2.31 -2.63 -0.02
CA ILE A 81 -2.88 -3.63 -0.91
C ILE A 81 -4.41 -3.66 -0.81
N GLY A 82 -5.10 -4.08 -1.85
CA GLY A 82 -6.55 -4.35 -1.81
C GLY A 82 -7.33 -3.80 -3.00
N VAL A 83 -6.86 -2.76 -3.68
CA VAL A 83 -7.57 -2.18 -4.83
C VAL A 83 -7.60 -3.14 -6.02
N ASN A 84 -6.52 -3.86 -6.28
CA ASN A 84 -6.43 -4.82 -7.38
C ASN A 84 -7.25 -6.10 -7.14
N ASP A 85 -7.52 -6.42 -5.88
CA ASP A 85 -8.40 -7.54 -5.52
C ASP A 85 -9.81 -7.33 -6.09
N ILE A 86 -10.24 -6.07 -6.22
CA ILE A 86 -11.49 -5.67 -6.85
C ILE A 86 -11.29 -5.38 -8.34
N TRP A 87 -10.29 -4.56 -8.69
CA TRP A 87 -10.09 -4.13 -10.07
C TRP A 87 -9.90 -5.30 -11.04
N HIS A 88 -9.15 -6.32 -10.62
CA HIS A 88 -8.95 -7.51 -11.44
C HIS A 88 -10.24 -8.35 -11.59
N GLU A 89 -11.18 -8.27 -10.62
CA GLU A 89 -12.49 -8.88 -10.81
C GLU A 89 -13.30 -8.16 -11.89
N LEU A 90 -13.27 -6.83 -11.86
CA LEU A 90 -14.03 -6.02 -12.81
C LEU A 90 -13.52 -6.19 -14.24
N ASP A 91 -12.22 -6.09 -14.43
CA ASP A 91 -11.63 -6.06 -15.78
C ASP A 91 -11.27 -7.46 -16.32
N TYR A 92 -10.93 -8.43 -15.46
CA TYR A 92 -10.35 -9.71 -15.89
C TYR A 92 -11.03 -10.96 -15.32
N LYS A 93 -12.04 -10.80 -14.46
CA LYS A 93 -12.67 -11.91 -13.69
C LYS A 93 -11.64 -12.73 -12.89
N ASN A 94 -10.67 -12.05 -12.35
CA ASN A 94 -9.55 -12.61 -11.60
C ASN A 94 -9.25 -11.79 -10.33
N GLY A 95 -10.31 -11.36 -9.64
CA GLY A 95 -10.24 -10.68 -8.36
C GLY A 95 -10.01 -11.65 -7.20
N VAL A 96 -10.12 -11.11 -6.00
CA VAL A 96 -10.09 -11.89 -4.77
C VAL A 96 -11.29 -11.45 -3.92
N GLU A 97 -12.22 -12.36 -3.69
CA GLU A 97 -13.43 -12.09 -2.92
C GLU A 97 -13.07 -11.65 -1.48
N LEU A 98 -13.91 -10.82 -0.88
CA LEU A 98 -13.67 -10.19 0.42
C LEU A 98 -13.30 -11.19 1.53
N ASP A 99 -13.99 -12.32 1.61
CA ASP A 99 -13.74 -13.35 2.64
C ASP A 99 -12.38 -14.06 2.43
N ARG A 100 -11.98 -14.22 1.16
CA ARG A 100 -10.66 -14.76 0.80
C ARG A 100 -9.57 -13.74 1.05
N PHE A 101 -9.81 -12.47 0.72
CA PHE A 101 -8.90 -11.36 1.02
C PHE A 101 -8.57 -11.32 2.51
N GLU A 102 -9.61 -11.35 3.38
CA GLU A 102 -9.41 -11.38 4.82
C GLU A 102 -8.60 -12.59 5.27
N LYS A 103 -8.94 -13.79 4.81
CA LYS A 103 -8.24 -15.03 5.18
C LYS A 103 -6.76 -14.99 4.80
N VAL A 104 -6.46 -14.57 3.56
CA VAL A 104 -5.07 -14.52 3.07
C VAL A 104 -4.29 -13.42 3.77
N TYR A 105 -4.89 -12.26 4.03
CA TYR A 105 -4.25 -11.19 4.76
C TYR A 105 -3.94 -11.60 6.21
N ARG A 106 -4.87 -12.31 6.86
CA ARG A 106 -4.67 -12.89 8.18
C ARG A 106 -3.49 -13.85 8.19
N MET A 107 -3.45 -14.80 7.25
CA MET A 107 -2.32 -15.71 7.08
C MET A 107 -1.00 -14.96 6.88
N LEU A 108 -0.99 -13.90 6.06
CA LEU A 108 0.19 -13.07 5.83
C LEU A 108 0.70 -12.45 7.14
N ILE A 109 -0.19 -11.92 7.97
CA ILE A 109 0.16 -11.31 9.27
C ILE A 109 0.69 -12.39 10.23
N GLU A 110 -0.05 -13.48 10.42
CA GLU A 110 0.28 -14.55 11.38
C GLU A 110 1.61 -15.21 11.05
N ASP A 111 1.81 -15.61 9.80
CA ASP A 111 3.03 -16.26 9.34
C ASP A 111 4.24 -15.30 9.40
N THR A 112 4.02 -14.01 9.11
CA THR A 112 5.08 -13.01 9.25
C THR A 112 5.48 -12.81 10.71
N LYS A 113 4.52 -12.71 11.63
CA LYS A 113 4.80 -12.61 13.08
C LYS A 113 5.48 -13.88 13.61
N ALA A 114 5.12 -15.06 13.11
CA ALA A 114 5.78 -16.30 13.47
C ALA A 114 7.24 -16.36 12.97
N LYS A 115 7.52 -15.84 11.79
CA LYS A 115 8.88 -15.81 11.19
C LYS A 115 9.75 -14.68 11.73
N LEU A 116 9.14 -13.53 12.01
CA LEU A 116 9.79 -12.29 12.44
C LEU A 116 9.10 -11.77 13.73
N PRO A 117 9.34 -12.38 14.89
CA PRO A 117 8.54 -12.13 16.11
C PRO A 117 8.57 -10.67 16.60
N ASN A 118 9.61 -9.92 16.27
CA ASN A 118 9.80 -8.54 16.71
C ASN A 118 9.42 -7.50 15.64
N VAL A 119 8.92 -7.95 14.47
CA VAL A 119 8.58 -7.05 13.37
C VAL A 119 7.41 -6.16 13.74
N LYS A 120 7.53 -4.86 13.47
CA LYS A 120 6.41 -3.93 13.51
C LYS A 120 5.75 -3.88 12.13
N MET A 121 4.44 -3.79 12.10
CA MET A 121 3.68 -3.74 10.84
C MET A 121 2.74 -2.54 10.83
N MET A 122 2.66 -1.87 9.69
CA MET A 122 1.69 -0.83 9.39
C MET A 122 0.84 -1.29 8.20
N LEU A 123 -0.46 -1.41 8.41
CA LEU A 123 -1.43 -1.70 7.38
C LEU A 123 -2.02 -0.38 6.87
N CYS A 124 -1.83 -0.09 5.58
CA CYS A 124 -2.35 1.10 4.96
C CYS A 124 -3.73 0.84 4.36
N GLU A 125 -4.64 1.78 4.54
CA GLU A 125 -5.99 1.71 3.98
C GLU A 125 -5.95 1.68 2.46
N PRO A 126 -6.54 0.69 1.78
CA PRO A 126 -6.82 0.78 0.36
C PRO A 126 -7.85 1.87 0.10
N PHE A 127 -7.71 2.59 -1.00
CA PHE A 127 -8.50 3.77 -1.32
C PHE A 127 -8.86 3.83 -2.80
N VAL A 128 -9.87 4.67 -3.13
CA VAL A 128 -10.31 4.90 -4.50
C VAL A 128 -10.99 6.28 -4.61
N LEU A 129 -10.84 6.94 -5.74
CA LEU A 129 -11.61 8.11 -6.15
C LEU A 129 -12.24 7.85 -7.53
N GLN A 130 -13.17 8.71 -7.95
CA GLN A 130 -13.60 8.72 -9.33
C GLN A 130 -12.49 9.24 -10.24
N GLY A 131 -12.23 8.50 -11.31
CA GLY A 131 -11.22 8.83 -12.31
C GLY A 131 -11.35 7.93 -13.54
N SER A 132 -10.51 8.14 -14.53
CA SER A 132 -10.58 7.44 -15.83
C SER A 132 -10.44 5.91 -15.72
N GLY A 133 -9.79 5.39 -14.67
CA GLY A 133 -9.66 3.96 -14.41
C GLY A 133 -10.85 3.34 -13.66
N THR A 134 -11.63 4.17 -12.94
CA THR A 134 -12.66 3.71 -12.00
C THR A 134 -14.10 4.02 -12.46
N VAL A 135 -14.26 4.82 -13.50
CA VAL A 135 -15.55 5.21 -14.06
C VAL A 135 -15.63 4.74 -15.51
N ASP A 136 -16.79 4.20 -15.92
CA ASP A 136 -17.14 3.91 -17.30
C ASP A 136 -18.59 4.36 -17.57
N GLU A 137 -19.16 3.99 -18.73
CA GLU A 137 -20.56 4.24 -19.07
C GLU A 137 -21.55 3.34 -18.30
N GLY A 138 -21.04 2.34 -17.58
CA GLY A 138 -21.82 1.38 -16.80
C GLY A 138 -21.78 1.68 -15.29
N ASP A 139 -21.67 0.61 -14.53
CA ASP A 139 -21.70 0.64 -13.06
C ASP A 139 -20.34 0.41 -12.39
N LYS A 140 -19.25 0.52 -13.14
CA LYS A 140 -17.89 0.26 -12.67
C LYS A 140 -17.58 1.00 -11.38
N TRP A 141 -17.93 2.28 -11.30
CA TRP A 141 -17.73 3.07 -10.08
C TRP A 141 -18.49 2.47 -8.88
N GLN A 142 -19.73 2.05 -9.06
CA GLN A 142 -20.51 1.47 -7.96
C GLN A 142 -19.87 0.17 -7.45
N GLN A 143 -19.28 -0.60 -8.36
CA GLN A 143 -18.56 -1.82 -8.00
C GLN A 143 -17.24 -1.52 -7.30
N PHE A 144 -16.52 -0.45 -7.70
CA PHE A 144 -15.30 0.00 -7.00
C PHE A 144 -15.55 0.45 -5.56
N LEU A 145 -16.77 0.86 -5.20
CA LEU A 145 -17.11 1.21 -3.81
C LEU A 145 -16.92 0.04 -2.84
N ALA A 146 -16.83 -1.20 -3.33
CA ALA A 146 -16.43 -2.36 -2.52
C ALA A 146 -15.06 -2.16 -1.84
N VAL A 147 -14.18 -1.27 -2.35
CA VAL A 147 -12.89 -0.93 -1.70
C VAL A 147 -13.09 -0.53 -0.23
N TYR A 148 -14.21 0.12 0.11
CA TYR A 148 -14.51 0.48 1.49
C TYR A 148 -14.71 -0.73 2.41
N ASP A 149 -15.22 -1.86 1.90
CA ASP A 149 -15.34 -3.09 2.69
C ASP A 149 -13.99 -3.77 2.88
N TYR A 150 -13.12 -3.76 1.87
CA TYR A 150 -11.73 -4.21 1.99
C TYR A 150 -10.95 -3.33 2.98
N ALA A 151 -11.15 -2.02 2.96
CA ALA A 151 -10.57 -1.09 3.93
C ALA A 151 -11.00 -1.41 5.37
N LYS A 152 -12.28 -1.77 5.59
CA LYS A 152 -12.77 -2.23 6.91
C LYS A 152 -12.05 -3.50 7.36
N VAL A 153 -11.86 -4.48 6.46
CA VAL A 153 -11.09 -5.69 6.78
C VAL A 153 -9.68 -5.34 7.21
N VAL A 154 -8.97 -4.49 6.46
CA VAL A 154 -7.61 -4.04 6.79
C VAL A 154 -7.57 -3.37 8.17
N LYS A 155 -8.53 -2.49 8.46
CA LYS A 155 -8.65 -1.82 9.76
C LYS A 155 -8.89 -2.83 10.89
N ASN A 156 -9.86 -3.73 10.72
CA ASN A 156 -10.20 -4.74 11.74
C ASN A 156 -9.00 -5.65 12.03
N LEU A 157 -8.27 -6.08 11.01
CA LEU A 157 -7.06 -6.87 11.18
C LEU A 157 -5.97 -6.09 11.93
N ALA A 158 -5.78 -4.81 11.61
CA ALA A 158 -4.83 -3.99 12.34
C ALA A 158 -5.19 -3.87 13.82
N GLU A 159 -6.47 -3.65 14.15
CA GLU A 159 -6.98 -3.59 15.53
C GLU A 159 -6.83 -4.94 16.24
N GLU A 160 -7.22 -6.05 15.60
CA GLU A 160 -7.18 -7.40 16.16
C GLU A 160 -5.75 -7.84 16.53
N TYR A 161 -4.77 -7.53 15.66
CA TYR A 161 -3.38 -7.93 15.87
C TYR A 161 -2.51 -6.88 16.56
N GLY A 162 -3.09 -5.74 16.97
CA GLY A 162 -2.37 -4.63 17.60
C GLY A 162 -1.33 -4.00 16.68
N LEU A 163 -1.64 -3.86 15.39
CA LEU A 163 -0.77 -3.28 14.37
C LEU A 163 -1.11 -1.80 14.15
N TYR A 164 -0.20 -1.07 13.52
CA TYR A 164 -0.48 0.30 13.10
C TYR A 164 -1.42 0.31 11.90
N TYR A 165 -2.42 1.18 11.91
CA TYR A 165 -3.32 1.40 10.78
C TYR A 165 -3.16 2.82 10.26
N LEU A 166 -2.90 2.97 8.96
CA LEU A 166 -2.79 4.25 8.28
C LEU A 166 -4.08 4.54 7.50
N PRO A 167 -4.98 5.39 8.02
CA PRO A 167 -6.17 5.80 7.28
C PRO A 167 -5.77 6.78 6.16
N LEU A 168 -6.28 6.56 4.94
CA LEU A 168 -5.91 7.35 3.76
C LEU A 168 -7.12 7.91 2.99
N GLN A 169 -8.23 7.17 2.92
CA GLN A 169 -9.37 7.54 2.09
C GLN A 169 -9.90 8.95 2.40
N ALA A 170 -10.12 9.25 3.67
CA ALA A 170 -10.70 10.54 4.06
C ALA A 170 -9.77 11.72 3.70
N GLN A 171 -8.46 11.56 3.90
CA GLN A 171 -7.46 12.57 3.58
C GLN A 171 -7.35 12.82 2.08
N LEU A 172 -7.36 11.74 1.28
CA LEU A 172 -7.32 11.84 -0.18
C LEU A 172 -8.60 12.47 -0.74
N SER A 173 -9.78 12.09 -0.21
CA SER A 173 -11.05 12.68 -0.58
C SER A 173 -11.10 14.18 -0.28
N ALA A 174 -10.69 14.58 0.92
CA ALA A 174 -10.66 16.00 1.30
C ALA A 174 -9.65 16.82 0.48
N ALA A 175 -8.55 16.22 0.05
CA ALA A 175 -7.60 16.87 -0.85
C ALA A 175 -8.17 16.97 -2.28
N ALA A 176 -8.86 15.94 -2.76
CA ALA A 176 -9.51 15.93 -4.07
C ALA A 176 -10.62 16.97 -4.20
N GLU A 177 -11.38 17.24 -3.13
CA GLU A 177 -12.38 18.34 -3.11
C GLU A 177 -11.74 19.71 -3.34
N LYS A 178 -10.48 19.90 -2.95
CA LYS A 178 -9.78 21.19 -3.05
C LYS A 178 -8.98 21.33 -4.34
N LEU A 179 -8.35 20.26 -4.80
CA LEU A 179 -7.37 20.27 -5.88
C LEU A 179 -7.85 19.58 -7.16
N GLY A 180 -8.99 18.88 -7.09
CA GLY A 180 -9.48 18.00 -8.14
C GLY A 180 -8.99 16.56 -7.96
N ALA A 181 -9.82 15.59 -8.32
CA ALA A 181 -9.53 14.16 -8.11
C ALA A 181 -8.26 13.72 -8.88
N GLU A 182 -8.10 14.15 -10.12
CA GLU A 182 -6.97 13.80 -10.99
C GLU A 182 -5.62 14.31 -10.44
N ALA A 183 -5.60 15.46 -9.75
CA ALA A 183 -4.40 15.97 -9.10
C ALA A 183 -3.96 15.12 -7.89
N ILE A 184 -4.87 14.33 -7.33
CA ILE A 184 -4.64 13.45 -6.19
C ILE A 184 -4.44 12.00 -6.64
N LEU A 185 -5.38 11.44 -7.41
CA LEU A 185 -5.27 10.12 -8.03
C LEU A 185 -5.51 10.28 -9.54
N SER A 186 -4.47 10.08 -10.34
CA SER A 186 -4.46 10.40 -11.78
C SER A 186 -5.54 9.68 -12.59
N ASP A 187 -5.93 8.49 -12.16
CA ASP A 187 -6.95 7.66 -12.79
C ASP A 187 -8.04 7.18 -11.81
N GLY A 188 -8.00 7.69 -10.58
CA GLY A 188 -8.88 7.28 -9.48
C GLY A 188 -8.26 6.24 -8.55
N VAL A 189 -7.08 5.67 -8.88
CA VAL A 189 -6.35 4.68 -8.09
C VAL A 189 -4.90 5.10 -7.84
N HIS A 190 -4.17 5.46 -8.91
CA HIS A 190 -2.75 5.73 -8.83
C HIS A 190 -2.47 7.18 -8.39
N PRO A 191 -1.73 7.38 -7.28
CA PRO A 191 -1.43 8.71 -6.79
C PRO A 191 -0.65 9.55 -7.82
N ALA A 192 -1.20 10.72 -8.13
CA ALA A 192 -0.45 11.80 -8.76
C ALA A 192 0.52 12.41 -7.74
N GLU A 193 1.31 13.40 -8.15
CA GLU A 193 2.36 13.97 -7.29
C GLU A 193 1.83 14.46 -5.94
N GLU A 194 0.73 15.20 -5.93
CA GLU A 194 0.14 15.75 -4.69
C GLU A 194 -0.45 14.64 -3.80
N GLY A 195 -1.07 13.63 -4.40
CA GLY A 195 -1.54 12.45 -3.66
C GLY A 195 -0.39 11.64 -3.06
N ALA A 196 0.68 11.43 -3.81
CA ALA A 196 1.88 10.73 -3.34
C ALA A 196 2.55 11.47 -2.17
N LYS A 197 2.69 12.80 -2.25
CA LYS A 197 3.20 13.63 -1.15
C LYS A 197 2.31 13.57 0.08
N LEU A 198 0.99 13.59 -0.10
CA LEU A 198 0.03 13.49 1.00
C LEU A 198 0.14 12.13 1.71
N ILE A 199 0.15 11.03 0.96
CA ILE A 199 0.34 9.67 1.52
C ILE A 199 1.66 9.60 2.30
N ALA A 200 2.74 10.10 1.72
CA ALA A 200 4.06 10.11 2.37
C ALA A 200 4.07 10.90 3.68
N LYS A 201 3.43 12.05 3.71
CA LYS A 201 3.29 12.89 4.92
C LYS A 201 2.54 12.12 6.03
N GLU A 202 1.39 11.53 5.72
CA GLU A 202 0.59 10.81 6.70
C GLU A 202 1.33 9.54 7.18
N TRP A 203 2.02 8.84 6.26
CA TRP A 203 2.85 7.70 6.59
C TRP A 203 3.97 8.07 7.59
N VAL A 204 4.72 9.11 7.32
CA VAL A 204 5.82 9.57 8.20
C VAL A 204 5.30 10.05 9.54
N ASN A 205 4.15 10.73 9.56
CA ASN A 205 3.53 11.19 10.80
C ASN A 205 3.15 10.01 11.71
N LEU A 206 2.54 8.95 11.15
CA LEU A 206 2.20 7.75 11.92
C LEU A 206 3.48 6.99 12.31
N PHE A 207 4.43 6.84 11.41
CA PHE A 207 5.68 6.13 11.67
C PHE A 207 6.48 6.72 12.84
N LYS A 208 6.48 8.05 13.00
CA LYS A 208 7.12 8.71 14.16
C LYS A 208 6.52 8.29 15.50
N GLN A 209 5.29 7.85 15.53
CA GLN A 209 4.59 7.38 16.73
C GLN A 209 4.90 5.91 17.06
N THR A 210 5.57 5.18 16.15
CA THR A 210 5.90 3.77 16.32
C THR A 210 7.24 3.53 17.04
N LYS A 211 7.95 4.60 17.38
CA LYS A 211 9.29 4.56 18.04
C LYS A 211 9.21 4.35 19.53
#